data_059d318c301460ad647b138764d95069
#
_entry.id   059d318c301460ad647b138764d95069
#
_cell.length_a   1.000
_cell.length_b   1.000
_cell.length_c   1.000
_cell.angle_alpha   90.00
_cell.angle_beta   90.00
_cell.angle_gamma   90.00
#
_symmetry.space_group_name_H-M   'P 1'
#
loop_
_entity.id
_entity.type
_entity.pdbx_description
1 polymer ?
#
loop_
_entity_poly.entity_id
_entity_poly.type
_entity_poly.pdbx_seq_one_letter_code
_entity_poly.pdbx_strand_id
1 'polypeptide(L)'
;MKGTYTKRGNRLRAEIMVNGRRKSKTFDTKRQAQAWVAEMVTAGTGVAIATGTLRELSERYKSEVSETKRGAHWEVIRLNMYAREYADLFDRKLTTIQREDIERLIKDRLKQVKSSTVNRDLNLIGNVFKYGRRWRMMSHNPMTDIKRPKDPEARNRRISDTEIEQLLVALNYSDDLPITSQRQKVAIAFLVALETAMRQGELGKVKWSDVHLDERYVFLPHTITKTAVSRNVPLSARAVELIQRLDHNKETMLGVSAGVVSTMFRKAVADCGIEDLTFHDSRHEATTRLAGKLQVLDLARVTGHRDIKQLMTYYNKDARELADLL
;
A
#
# COMPACT_ATOMS: atom_id res chain seq x y z
N MET A 1 26.74 -24.40 8.25
CA MET A 1 26.73 -24.54 9.72
C MET A 1 25.32 -24.35 10.22
N LYS A 2 24.77 -25.25 11.05
CA LYS A 2 23.43 -25.07 11.67
C LYS A 2 23.63 -24.69 13.13
N GLY A 3 22.92 -23.71 13.64
CA GLY A 3 22.86 -23.37 15.05
C GLY A 3 21.84 -24.24 15.77
N THR A 4 22.14 -24.63 17.00
CA THR A 4 21.26 -25.36 17.91
C THR A 4 20.60 -24.34 18.87
N TYR A 5 19.33 -24.52 19.17
CA TYR A 5 18.57 -23.63 20.03
C TYR A 5 17.95 -24.42 21.18
N THR A 6 18.29 -24.06 22.41
CA THR A 6 17.81 -24.73 23.63
C THR A 6 17.05 -23.72 24.49
N LYS A 7 15.82 -24.05 24.88
CA LYS A 7 15.00 -23.21 25.78
C LYS A 7 15.55 -23.33 27.23
N ARG A 8 15.76 -22.17 27.90
CA ARG A 8 16.15 -22.08 29.31
C ARG A 8 15.22 -21.08 30.02
N GLY A 9 14.18 -21.60 30.66
CA GLY A 9 13.12 -20.78 31.23
C GLY A 9 12.44 -19.95 30.14
N ASN A 10 12.35 -18.62 30.34
CA ASN A 10 11.79 -17.69 29.36
C ASN A 10 12.80 -17.22 28.28
N ARG A 11 14.03 -17.73 28.30
CA ARG A 11 15.09 -17.34 27.36
C ARG A 11 15.49 -18.49 26.45
N LEU A 12 16.11 -18.13 25.32
CA LEU A 12 16.60 -19.10 24.33
C LEU A 12 18.12 -19.02 24.23
N ARG A 13 18.80 -20.14 24.51
CA ARG A 13 20.24 -20.26 24.28
C ARG A 13 20.48 -20.74 22.85
N ALA A 14 21.25 -19.97 22.08
CA ALA A 14 21.75 -20.37 20.77
C ALA A 14 23.21 -20.88 20.92
N GLU A 15 23.55 -21.96 20.24
CA GLU A 15 24.90 -22.53 20.18
C GLU A 15 25.28 -22.80 18.73
N ILE A 16 26.56 -22.57 18.39
CA ILE A 16 27.10 -22.81 17.07
C ILE A 16 28.59 -23.18 17.15
N MET A 17 29.01 -24.04 16.26
CA MET A 17 30.45 -24.32 16.05
C MET A 17 31.01 -23.38 15.00
N VAL A 18 32.03 -22.61 15.32
CA VAL A 18 32.74 -21.70 14.43
C VAL A 18 34.23 -22.00 14.50
N ASN A 19 34.82 -22.37 13.39
CA ASN A 19 36.25 -22.71 13.28
C ASN A 19 36.70 -23.71 14.37
N GLY A 20 35.91 -24.76 14.57
CA GLY A 20 36.19 -25.83 15.57
C GLY A 20 35.95 -25.42 17.02
N ARG A 21 35.52 -24.19 17.31
CA ARG A 21 35.22 -23.71 18.66
C ARG A 21 33.72 -23.53 18.85
N ARG A 22 33.18 -24.00 19.97
CA ARG A 22 31.79 -23.84 20.35
C ARG A 22 31.57 -22.42 20.88
N LYS A 23 30.63 -21.66 20.27
CA LYS A 23 30.16 -20.37 20.78
C LYS A 23 28.70 -20.51 21.18
N SER A 24 28.32 -19.86 22.29
CA SER A 24 26.93 -19.85 22.75
C SER A 24 26.55 -18.49 23.34
N LYS A 25 25.29 -18.09 23.17
CA LYS A 25 24.74 -16.87 23.76
C LYS A 25 23.24 -17.04 24.02
N THR A 26 22.72 -16.39 25.07
CA THR A 26 21.32 -16.48 25.47
C THR A 26 20.58 -15.19 25.07
N PHE A 27 19.35 -15.35 24.59
CA PHE A 27 18.53 -14.30 24.05
C PHE A 27 17.11 -14.36 24.60
N ASP A 28 16.39 -13.25 24.57
CA ASP A 28 15.01 -13.17 25.02
C ASP A 28 14.03 -13.66 23.93
N THR A 29 14.44 -13.58 22.64
CA THR A 29 13.58 -14.00 21.51
C THR A 29 14.31 -14.97 20.57
N LYS A 30 13.54 -15.85 19.93
CA LYS A 30 14.04 -16.77 18.88
C LYS A 30 14.67 -16.01 17.71
N ARG A 31 14.10 -14.85 17.37
CA ARG A 31 14.58 -13.99 16.26
C ARG A 31 15.97 -13.43 16.53
N GLN A 32 16.24 -12.98 17.77
CA GLN A 32 17.58 -12.53 18.20
C GLN A 32 18.58 -13.66 18.15
N ALA A 33 18.20 -14.85 18.63
CA ALA A 33 19.03 -16.04 18.60
C ALA A 33 19.41 -16.44 17.16
N GLN A 34 18.45 -16.41 16.25
CA GLN A 34 18.68 -16.72 14.83
C GLN A 34 19.57 -15.67 14.15
N ALA A 35 19.38 -14.39 14.46
CA ALA A 35 20.23 -13.30 13.94
C ALA A 35 21.69 -13.47 14.37
N TRP A 36 21.91 -13.77 15.65
CA TRP A 36 23.26 -14.00 16.17
C TRP A 36 23.92 -15.25 15.55
N VAL A 37 23.19 -16.35 15.36
CA VAL A 37 23.73 -17.53 14.68
C VAL A 37 24.10 -17.19 13.23
N ALA A 38 23.28 -16.45 12.51
CA ALA A 38 23.59 -16.02 11.15
C ALA A 38 24.85 -15.14 11.09
N GLU A 39 25.03 -14.24 12.06
CA GLU A 39 26.24 -13.44 12.23
C GLU A 39 27.48 -14.30 12.45
N MET A 40 27.39 -15.28 13.37
CA MET A 40 28.49 -16.18 13.67
C MET A 40 28.85 -17.09 12.47
N VAL A 41 27.88 -17.54 11.69
CA VAL A 41 28.13 -18.29 10.44
C VAL A 41 28.94 -17.42 9.47
N THR A 42 28.52 -16.18 9.28
CA THR A 42 29.19 -15.23 8.37
C THR A 42 30.62 -14.95 8.83
N ALA A 43 30.82 -14.72 10.12
CA ALA A 43 32.15 -14.49 10.70
C ALA A 43 33.07 -15.74 10.63
N GLY A 44 32.47 -16.94 10.70
CA GLY A 44 33.22 -18.21 10.68
C GLY A 44 33.59 -18.72 9.29
N THR A 45 32.93 -18.24 8.23
CA THR A 45 33.20 -18.66 6.86
C THR A 45 34.40 -17.97 6.22
N GLY A 46 35.02 -16.99 6.91
CA GLY A 46 36.18 -16.23 6.37
C GLY A 46 35.85 -15.40 5.12
N VAL A 47 34.57 -15.31 4.75
CA VAL A 47 34.15 -14.49 3.62
C VAL A 47 34.21 -13.03 4.03
N ALA A 48 35.11 -12.29 3.45
CA ALA A 48 35.19 -10.84 3.66
C ALA A 48 33.84 -10.21 3.38
N ILE A 49 33.31 -9.48 4.38
CA ILE A 49 32.13 -8.65 4.19
C ILE A 49 32.58 -7.45 3.36
N ALA A 50 32.01 -7.28 2.17
CA ALA A 50 32.27 -6.11 1.38
C ALA A 50 31.85 -4.89 2.20
N THR A 51 32.76 -3.94 2.40
CA THR A 51 32.52 -2.72 3.15
C THR A 51 32.09 -1.63 2.19
N GLY A 52 30.97 -0.99 2.49
CA GLY A 52 30.46 0.16 1.74
C GLY A 52 29.65 1.08 2.67
N THR A 53 29.18 2.18 2.12
CA THR A 53 28.28 3.12 2.79
C THR A 53 26.81 2.73 2.57
N LEU A 54 25.90 3.31 3.37
CA LEU A 54 24.47 3.15 3.14
C LEU A 54 24.04 3.77 1.79
N ARG A 55 24.72 4.81 1.35
CA ARG A 55 24.52 5.43 0.03
C ARG A 55 24.82 4.42 -1.08
N GLU A 56 25.97 3.79 -1.08
CA GLU A 56 26.36 2.79 -2.07
C GLU A 56 25.40 1.58 -2.05
N LEU A 57 25.01 1.13 -0.88
CA LEU A 57 23.99 0.08 -0.74
C LEU A 57 22.65 0.50 -1.35
N SER A 58 22.24 1.75 -1.11
CA SER A 58 20.97 2.28 -1.63
C SER A 58 21.00 2.45 -3.14
N GLU A 59 22.12 2.91 -3.71
CA GLU A 59 22.30 3.01 -5.17
C GLU A 59 22.19 1.63 -5.82
N ARG A 60 22.91 0.64 -5.28
CA ARG A 60 22.81 -0.74 -5.76
C ARG A 60 21.40 -1.31 -5.64
N TYR A 61 20.72 -1.02 -4.54
CA TYR A 61 19.33 -1.46 -4.35
C TYR A 61 18.38 -0.81 -5.37
N LYS A 62 18.57 0.46 -5.70
CA LYS A 62 17.78 1.15 -6.74
C LYS A 62 17.94 0.45 -8.10
N SER A 63 19.16 0.20 -8.54
CA SER A 63 19.43 -0.38 -9.85
C SER A 63 19.08 -1.87 -9.96
N GLU A 64 19.39 -2.68 -8.94
CA GLU A 64 19.21 -4.13 -9.04
C GLU A 64 17.82 -4.60 -8.55
N VAL A 65 17.13 -3.82 -7.70
CA VAL A 65 15.89 -4.27 -7.06
C VAL A 65 14.72 -3.36 -7.34
N SER A 66 14.87 -2.03 -7.12
CA SER A 66 13.73 -1.12 -7.28
C SER A 66 13.24 -1.07 -8.73
N GLU A 67 14.13 -1.02 -9.71
CA GLU A 67 13.79 -0.93 -11.13
C GLU A 67 12.92 -2.10 -11.64
N THR A 68 13.01 -3.26 -11.00
CA THR A 68 12.17 -4.43 -11.35
C THR A 68 10.74 -4.35 -10.79
N LYS A 69 10.41 -3.33 -9.98
CA LYS A 69 9.13 -3.21 -9.30
C LYS A 69 8.21 -2.20 -9.97
N ARG A 70 6.90 -2.43 -9.90
CA ARG A 70 5.89 -1.43 -10.30
C ARG A 70 5.99 -0.10 -9.53
N GLY A 71 6.53 -0.12 -8.30
CA GLY A 71 6.73 1.04 -7.45
C GLY A 71 8.10 1.67 -7.54
N ALA A 72 8.92 1.33 -8.54
CA ALA A 72 10.29 1.78 -8.70
C ALA A 72 10.44 3.30 -8.54
N HIS A 73 9.63 4.07 -9.24
CA HIS A 73 9.68 5.54 -9.20
C HIS A 73 9.54 6.11 -7.77
N TRP A 74 8.60 5.58 -7.01
CA TRP A 74 8.42 6.01 -5.62
C TRP A 74 9.62 5.63 -4.74
N GLU A 75 10.14 4.39 -4.86
CA GLU A 75 11.29 3.93 -4.08
C GLU A 75 12.53 4.79 -4.37
N VAL A 76 12.79 5.07 -5.66
CA VAL A 76 13.93 5.91 -6.09
C VAL A 76 13.83 7.34 -5.53
N ILE A 77 12.67 7.99 -5.70
CA ILE A 77 12.45 9.35 -5.16
C ILE A 77 12.68 9.35 -3.64
N ARG A 78 12.15 8.35 -2.95
CA ARG A 78 12.22 8.28 -1.49
C ARG A 78 13.64 8.02 -1.00
N LEU A 79 14.39 7.12 -1.63
CA LEU A 79 15.79 6.86 -1.28
C LEU A 79 16.68 8.07 -1.60
N ASN A 80 16.44 8.78 -2.72
CA ASN A 80 17.16 10.01 -3.05
C ASN A 80 16.88 11.13 -2.02
N MET A 81 15.63 11.26 -1.59
CA MET A 81 15.27 12.20 -0.51
C MET A 81 16.06 11.88 0.78
N TYR A 82 16.06 10.61 1.21
CA TYR A 82 16.79 10.20 2.40
C TYR A 82 18.31 10.41 2.27
N ALA A 83 18.88 10.08 1.12
CA ALA A 83 20.31 10.29 0.86
C ALA A 83 20.73 11.77 0.87
N ARG A 84 19.79 12.68 0.61
CA ARG A 84 20.00 14.14 0.69
C ARG A 84 19.77 14.66 2.11
N GLU A 85 18.62 14.33 2.72
CA GLU A 85 18.19 14.91 4.00
C GLU A 85 18.93 14.29 5.20
N TYR A 86 19.43 13.06 5.06
CA TYR A 86 20.17 12.32 6.08
C TYR A 86 21.54 11.88 5.55
N ALA A 87 22.24 12.81 4.89
CA ALA A 87 23.54 12.56 4.25
C ALA A 87 24.58 11.98 5.24
N ASP A 88 24.61 12.50 6.48
CA ASP A 88 25.44 12.02 7.56
C ASP A 88 25.24 10.53 7.88
N LEU A 89 24.03 10.03 7.81
CA LEU A 89 23.72 8.60 7.96
C LEU A 89 24.06 7.81 6.69
N PHE A 90 23.74 8.37 5.52
CA PHE A 90 23.92 7.68 4.26
C PHE A 90 25.39 7.53 3.83
N ASP A 91 26.25 8.45 4.25
CA ASP A 91 27.68 8.42 3.97
C ASP A 91 28.48 7.60 4.99
N ARG A 92 27.82 7.09 6.04
CA ARG A 92 28.47 6.22 7.03
C ARG A 92 28.67 4.80 6.50
N LYS A 93 29.73 4.16 6.96
CA LYS A 93 30.01 2.76 6.70
C LYS A 93 28.91 1.88 7.29
N LEU A 94 28.44 0.88 6.52
CA LEU A 94 27.38 -0.04 6.92
C LEU A 94 27.67 -0.74 8.25
N THR A 95 28.94 -1.01 8.55
CA THR A 95 29.38 -1.66 9.80
C THR A 95 29.18 -0.80 11.04
N THR A 96 29.06 0.53 10.88
CA THR A 96 28.93 1.48 12.00
C THR A 96 27.49 1.93 12.25
N ILE A 97 26.56 1.59 11.36
CA ILE A 97 25.14 1.96 11.51
C ILE A 97 24.50 1.01 12.52
N GLN A 98 23.93 1.58 13.58
CA GLN A 98 23.31 0.84 14.68
C GLN A 98 21.80 1.12 14.74
N ARG A 99 21.09 0.37 15.60
CA ARG A 99 19.66 0.55 15.84
C ARG A 99 19.31 1.98 16.25
N GLU A 100 20.13 2.59 17.10
CA GLU A 100 19.95 3.94 17.64
C GLU A 100 19.92 5.00 16.53
N ASP A 101 20.64 4.78 15.44
CA ASP A 101 20.62 5.68 14.27
C ASP A 101 19.26 5.62 13.56
N ILE A 102 18.67 4.44 13.45
CA ILE A 102 17.35 4.27 12.87
C ILE A 102 16.26 4.83 13.80
N GLU A 103 16.39 4.64 15.11
CA GLU A 103 15.48 5.23 16.10
C GLU A 103 15.49 6.77 16.05
N ARG A 104 16.67 7.37 15.86
CA ARG A 104 16.82 8.83 15.66
C ARG A 104 16.12 9.27 14.37
N LEU A 105 16.36 8.57 13.26
CA LEU A 105 15.70 8.84 11.99
C LEU A 105 14.16 8.76 12.11
N ILE A 106 13.64 7.75 12.81
CA ILE A 106 12.19 7.63 13.08
C ILE A 106 11.68 8.85 13.85
N LYS A 107 12.37 9.25 14.92
CA LYS A 107 11.98 10.38 15.75
C LYS A 107 11.94 11.68 14.94
N ASP A 108 12.92 11.89 14.08
CA ASP A 108 12.98 13.10 13.25
C ASP A 108 11.93 13.10 12.15
N ARG A 109 11.67 11.95 11.53
CA ARG A 109 10.60 11.84 10.50
C ARG A 109 9.21 12.02 11.09
N LEU A 110 8.96 11.58 12.32
CA LEU A 110 7.67 11.76 12.98
C LEU A 110 7.32 13.24 13.24
N LYS A 111 8.30 14.14 13.29
CA LYS A 111 8.07 15.59 13.36
C LYS A 111 7.55 16.18 12.04
N GLN A 112 7.77 15.51 10.92
CA GLN A 112 7.51 16.02 9.57
C GLN A 112 6.31 15.34 8.90
N VAL A 113 6.07 14.05 9.19
CA VAL A 113 5.06 13.25 8.50
C VAL A 113 4.33 12.31 9.47
N LYS A 114 3.14 11.83 9.04
CA LYS A 114 2.32 10.88 9.79
C LYS A 114 3.05 9.54 10.01
N SER A 115 2.75 8.85 11.10
CA SER A 115 3.33 7.54 11.45
C SER A 115 3.19 6.48 10.34
N SER A 116 2.08 6.47 9.60
CA SER A 116 1.89 5.57 8.45
C SER A 116 2.89 5.82 7.32
N THR A 117 3.31 7.08 7.10
CA THR A 117 4.36 7.41 6.13
C THR A 117 5.72 6.91 6.63
N VAL A 118 6.03 7.15 7.92
CA VAL A 118 7.26 6.62 8.54
C VAL A 118 7.31 5.10 8.43
N ASN A 119 6.22 4.38 8.70
CA ASN A 119 6.17 2.93 8.58
C ASN A 119 6.42 2.42 7.15
N ARG A 120 5.94 3.14 6.13
CA ARG A 120 6.26 2.84 4.72
C ARG A 120 7.73 3.06 4.41
N ASP A 121 8.31 4.16 4.90
CA ASP A 121 9.72 4.46 4.77
C ASP A 121 10.58 3.37 5.43
N LEU A 122 10.20 2.93 6.63
CA LEU A 122 10.87 1.83 7.33
C LEU A 122 10.77 0.48 6.60
N ASN A 123 9.69 0.25 5.86
CA ASN A 123 9.61 -0.94 4.99
C ASN A 123 10.65 -0.87 3.86
N LEU A 124 10.81 0.29 3.23
CA LEU A 124 11.79 0.49 2.17
C LEU A 124 13.22 0.36 2.72
N ILE A 125 13.56 1.10 3.77
CA ILE A 125 14.88 1.07 4.42
C ILE A 125 15.21 -0.34 4.94
N GLY A 126 14.23 -1.02 5.53
CA GLY A 126 14.37 -2.40 5.99
C GLY A 126 14.67 -3.38 4.84
N ASN A 127 14.07 -3.17 3.67
CA ASN A 127 14.40 -3.94 2.47
C ASN A 127 15.82 -3.65 1.99
N VAL A 128 16.26 -2.39 1.97
CA VAL A 128 17.63 -2.02 1.62
C VAL A 128 18.63 -2.78 2.50
N PHE A 129 18.48 -2.75 3.83
CA PHE A 129 19.35 -3.49 4.75
C PHE A 129 19.25 -5.02 4.60
N LYS A 130 18.05 -5.55 4.31
CA LYS A 130 17.87 -6.97 4.00
C LYS A 130 18.70 -7.40 2.80
N TYR A 131 18.74 -6.61 1.74
CA TYR A 131 19.56 -6.85 0.55
C TYR A 131 21.04 -6.62 0.83
N GLY A 132 21.43 -5.65 1.64
CA GLY A 132 22.79 -5.45 2.10
C GLY A 132 23.36 -6.71 2.76
N ARG A 133 22.56 -7.39 3.59
CA ARG A 133 22.93 -8.70 4.15
C ARG A 133 22.98 -9.81 3.10
N ARG A 134 22.01 -9.85 2.18
CA ARG A 134 21.98 -10.84 1.10
C ARG A 134 23.21 -10.70 0.19
N TRP A 135 23.65 -9.49 -0.08
CA TRP A 135 24.84 -9.19 -0.88
C TRP A 135 26.15 -9.27 -0.07
N ARG A 136 26.06 -9.63 1.20
CA ARG A 136 27.22 -9.72 2.12
C ARG A 136 27.97 -8.39 2.28
N MET A 137 27.31 -7.27 2.11
CA MET A 137 27.84 -5.94 2.37
C MET A 137 27.81 -5.59 3.87
N MET A 138 27.02 -6.33 4.66
CA MET A 138 26.92 -6.20 6.11
C MET A 138 26.52 -7.52 6.78
N SER A 139 26.91 -7.71 8.03
CA SER A 139 26.57 -8.91 8.82
C SER A 139 25.34 -8.73 9.68
N HIS A 140 25.16 -7.53 10.27
CA HIS A 140 24.03 -7.20 11.13
C HIS A 140 22.91 -6.47 10.38
N ASN A 141 21.76 -6.34 11.00
CA ASN A 141 20.65 -5.54 10.47
C ASN A 141 20.23 -4.52 11.54
N PRO A 142 20.48 -3.22 11.33
CA PRO A 142 20.10 -2.19 12.31
C PRO A 142 18.59 -2.04 12.50
N MET A 143 17.77 -2.65 11.62
CA MET A 143 16.32 -2.68 11.76
C MET A 143 15.82 -3.78 12.72
N THR A 144 16.74 -4.61 13.29
CA THR A 144 16.35 -5.66 14.24
C THR A 144 15.84 -4.99 15.52
N ASP A 145 14.67 -5.46 15.99
CA ASP A 145 14.00 -4.98 17.21
C ASP A 145 13.63 -3.49 17.24
N ILE A 146 13.57 -2.84 16.07
CA ILE A 146 13.03 -1.47 15.96
C ILE A 146 11.55 -1.46 16.37
N LYS A 147 11.22 -0.61 17.35
CA LYS A 147 9.83 -0.33 17.71
C LYS A 147 9.23 0.63 16.68
N ARG A 148 8.29 0.12 15.90
CA ARG A 148 7.60 0.94 14.89
C ARG A 148 6.56 1.87 15.53
N PRO A 149 6.38 3.07 15.00
CA PRO A 149 5.27 3.93 15.40
C PRO A 149 3.92 3.22 15.17
N LYS A 150 2.97 3.47 16.06
CA LYS A 150 1.60 2.97 15.87
C LYS A 150 0.99 3.64 14.64
N ASP A 151 0.40 2.84 13.75
CA ASP A 151 -0.35 3.39 12.63
C ASP A 151 -1.60 4.13 13.16
N PRO A 152 -2.04 5.20 12.48
CA PRO A 152 -3.31 5.84 12.79
C PRO A 152 -4.44 4.83 12.59
N GLU A 153 -5.57 5.09 13.22
CA GLU A 153 -6.78 4.30 13.00
C GLU A 153 -7.17 4.28 11.53
N ALA A 154 -7.80 3.19 11.13
CA ALA A 154 -8.29 3.06 9.76
C ALA A 154 -9.30 4.17 9.47
N ARG A 155 -9.19 4.76 8.29
CA ARG A 155 -10.11 5.80 7.85
C ARG A 155 -11.52 5.24 7.71
N ASN A 156 -12.49 5.88 8.35
CA ASN A 156 -13.92 5.51 8.31
C ASN A 156 -14.77 6.71 7.84
N ARG A 157 -14.35 7.40 6.78
CA ARG A 157 -15.05 8.54 6.21
C ARG A 157 -16.18 8.06 5.30
N ARG A 158 -17.43 8.33 5.70
CA ARG A 158 -18.63 8.12 4.88
C ARG A 158 -18.90 9.38 4.05
N ILE A 159 -19.60 9.23 2.95
CA ILE A 159 -20.00 10.35 2.06
C ILE A 159 -21.52 10.49 2.17
N SER A 160 -22.00 11.66 2.58
CA SER A 160 -23.42 11.96 2.66
C SER A 160 -24.01 12.26 1.28
N ASP A 161 -25.33 12.07 1.12
CA ASP A 161 -26.00 12.39 -0.13
C ASP A 161 -25.91 13.91 -0.43
N THR A 162 -25.95 14.76 0.58
CA THR A 162 -25.74 16.21 0.43
C THR A 162 -24.34 16.52 -0.13
N GLU A 163 -23.30 15.86 0.35
CA GLU A 163 -21.94 16.04 -0.20
C GLU A 163 -21.85 15.56 -1.65
N ILE A 164 -22.54 14.46 -1.99
CA ILE A 164 -22.63 13.99 -3.38
C ILE A 164 -23.26 15.06 -4.27
N GLU A 165 -24.41 15.61 -3.87
CA GLU A 165 -25.10 16.66 -4.60
C GLU A 165 -24.24 17.92 -4.80
N GLN A 166 -23.59 18.39 -3.73
CA GLN A 166 -22.67 19.53 -3.81
C GLN A 166 -21.52 19.29 -4.79
N LEU A 167 -20.93 18.10 -4.76
CA LEU A 167 -19.86 17.73 -5.70
C LEU A 167 -20.34 17.66 -7.13
N LEU A 168 -21.54 17.15 -7.40
CA LEU A 168 -22.10 17.11 -8.74
C LEU A 168 -22.33 18.53 -9.30
N VAL A 169 -22.83 19.44 -8.47
CA VAL A 169 -22.96 20.87 -8.84
C VAL A 169 -21.60 21.48 -9.15
N ALA A 170 -20.59 21.30 -8.29
CA ALA A 170 -19.24 21.83 -8.50
C ALA A 170 -18.56 21.23 -9.74
N LEU A 171 -18.90 19.99 -10.11
CA LEU A 171 -18.44 19.33 -11.33
C LEU A 171 -19.29 19.64 -12.56
N ASN A 172 -20.27 20.53 -12.44
CA ASN A 172 -21.21 20.92 -13.49
C ASN A 172 -21.92 19.73 -14.14
N TYR A 173 -22.41 18.81 -13.30
CA TYR A 173 -23.07 17.59 -13.73
C TYR A 173 -24.54 17.56 -13.34
N SER A 174 -25.37 17.20 -14.30
CA SER A 174 -26.77 16.80 -14.12
C SER A 174 -27.08 15.66 -15.10
N ASP A 175 -28.10 14.86 -14.78
CA ASP A 175 -28.52 13.76 -15.64
C ASP A 175 -29.12 14.27 -16.97
N ASP A 176 -29.61 15.50 -17.03
CA ASP A 176 -30.19 16.11 -18.23
C ASP A 176 -29.16 16.75 -19.14
N LEU A 177 -27.92 16.99 -18.68
CA LEU A 177 -26.89 17.68 -19.44
C LEU A 177 -26.01 16.73 -20.25
N PRO A 178 -25.66 17.07 -21.51
CA PRO A 178 -24.69 16.26 -22.27
C PRO A 178 -23.30 16.31 -21.63
N ILE A 179 -22.53 15.23 -21.78
CA ILE A 179 -21.17 15.12 -21.24
C ILE A 179 -20.16 15.71 -22.23
N THR A 180 -19.79 16.97 -22.05
CA THR A 180 -18.90 17.71 -22.95
C THR A 180 -17.56 18.07 -22.31
N SER A 181 -17.49 18.15 -20.96
CA SER A 181 -16.33 18.63 -20.24
C SER A 181 -15.63 17.54 -19.44
N GLN A 182 -14.34 17.75 -19.12
CA GLN A 182 -13.60 16.86 -18.23
C GLN A 182 -14.19 16.82 -16.81
N ARG A 183 -14.77 17.95 -16.33
CA ARG A 183 -15.42 18.00 -15.00
C ARG A 183 -16.60 17.03 -14.94
N GLN A 184 -17.46 17.02 -15.95
CA GLN A 184 -18.60 16.10 -16.03
C GLN A 184 -18.14 14.63 -16.12
N LYS A 185 -17.05 14.34 -16.85
CA LYS A 185 -16.45 12.99 -16.86
C LYS A 185 -15.93 12.57 -15.49
N VAL A 186 -15.41 13.51 -14.70
CA VAL A 186 -15.00 13.24 -13.31
C VAL A 186 -16.20 12.98 -12.41
N ALA A 187 -17.31 13.68 -12.62
CA ALA A 187 -18.58 13.38 -11.93
C ALA A 187 -19.07 11.96 -12.24
N ILE A 188 -19.09 11.56 -13.51
CA ILE A 188 -19.42 10.18 -13.89
C ILE A 188 -18.45 9.17 -13.25
N ALA A 189 -17.13 9.46 -13.28
CA ALA A 189 -16.16 8.59 -12.64
C ALA A 189 -16.43 8.40 -11.13
N PHE A 190 -16.84 9.48 -10.46
CA PHE A 190 -17.20 9.47 -9.04
C PHE A 190 -18.48 8.64 -8.80
N LEU A 191 -19.53 8.88 -9.58
CA LEU A 191 -20.78 8.13 -9.47
C LEU A 191 -20.58 6.63 -9.78
N VAL A 192 -19.85 6.29 -10.85
CA VAL A 192 -19.50 4.90 -11.18
C VAL A 192 -18.66 4.27 -10.06
N ALA A 193 -17.76 5.04 -9.43
CA ALA A 193 -17.00 4.53 -8.29
C ALA A 193 -17.90 4.23 -7.07
N LEU A 194 -18.94 5.04 -6.83
CA LEU A 194 -19.94 4.81 -5.77
C LEU A 194 -20.80 3.55 -6.03
N GLU A 195 -21.05 3.21 -7.30
CA GLU A 195 -21.82 2.03 -7.68
C GLU A 195 -21.01 0.74 -7.69
N THR A 196 -19.72 0.81 -8.05
CA THR A 196 -18.91 -0.35 -8.40
C THR A 196 -17.76 -0.64 -7.43
N ALA A 197 -17.46 0.26 -6.53
CA ALA A 197 -16.26 0.24 -5.69
C ALA A 197 -14.93 0.12 -6.47
N MET A 198 -14.89 0.44 -7.77
CA MET A 198 -13.66 0.44 -8.57
C MET A 198 -12.66 1.47 -8.05
N ARG A 199 -11.37 1.15 -8.15
CA ARG A 199 -10.32 2.11 -7.80
C ARG A 199 -10.20 3.19 -8.88
N GLN A 200 -9.89 4.41 -8.48
CA GLN A 200 -9.65 5.53 -9.41
C GLN A 200 -8.66 5.17 -10.54
N GLY A 201 -7.56 4.47 -10.20
CA GLY A 201 -6.56 4.06 -11.17
C GLY A 201 -7.04 2.95 -12.13
N GLU A 202 -8.06 2.18 -11.74
CA GLU A 202 -8.73 1.20 -12.60
C GLU A 202 -9.67 1.93 -13.55
N LEU A 203 -10.54 2.80 -13.03
CA LEU A 203 -11.49 3.60 -13.83
C LEU A 203 -10.81 4.39 -14.96
N GLY A 204 -9.67 5.02 -14.68
CA GLY A 204 -8.95 5.81 -15.68
C GLY A 204 -8.20 4.99 -16.74
N LYS A 205 -8.19 3.64 -16.62
CA LYS A 205 -7.46 2.73 -17.52
C LYS A 205 -8.34 1.72 -18.22
N VAL A 206 -9.60 1.57 -17.82
CA VAL A 206 -10.54 0.67 -18.49
C VAL A 206 -10.70 1.08 -19.94
N LYS A 207 -10.54 0.13 -20.87
CA LYS A 207 -10.81 0.31 -22.30
C LYS A 207 -12.25 -0.04 -22.61
N TRP A 208 -12.80 0.53 -23.68
CA TRP A 208 -14.14 0.17 -24.14
C TRP A 208 -14.27 -1.31 -24.51
N SER A 209 -13.18 -1.94 -24.98
CA SER A 209 -13.14 -3.38 -25.25
C SER A 209 -13.35 -4.26 -24.00
N ASP A 210 -13.17 -3.69 -22.81
CA ASP A 210 -13.35 -4.39 -21.53
C ASP A 210 -14.72 -4.07 -20.88
N VAL A 211 -15.57 -3.26 -21.54
CA VAL A 211 -16.89 -2.83 -21.03
C VAL A 211 -18.00 -3.61 -21.74
N HIS A 212 -18.73 -4.42 -21.00
CA HIS A 212 -19.81 -5.30 -21.49
C HIS A 212 -21.14 -4.82 -20.90
N LEU A 213 -21.75 -3.79 -21.54
CA LEU A 213 -22.95 -3.15 -21.01
C LEU A 213 -24.17 -4.06 -21.05
N ASP A 214 -24.33 -4.85 -22.12
CA ASP A 214 -25.46 -5.78 -22.29
C ASP A 214 -25.42 -6.91 -21.23
N GLU A 215 -24.20 -7.38 -20.87
CA GLU A 215 -23.97 -8.38 -19.83
C GLU A 215 -23.79 -7.76 -18.44
N ARG A 216 -23.78 -6.43 -18.35
CA ARG A 216 -23.71 -5.63 -17.12
C ARG A 216 -22.46 -5.91 -16.28
N TYR A 217 -21.28 -5.93 -16.90
CA TYR A 217 -20.02 -5.97 -16.18
C TYR A 217 -18.90 -5.22 -16.91
N VAL A 218 -17.84 -4.89 -16.15
CA VAL A 218 -16.56 -4.41 -16.67
C VAL A 218 -15.48 -5.43 -16.31
N PHE A 219 -14.74 -5.89 -17.31
CA PHE A 219 -13.56 -6.72 -17.10
C PHE A 219 -12.36 -5.87 -16.73
N LEU A 220 -11.69 -6.18 -15.62
CA LEU A 220 -10.46 -5.52 -15.19
C LEU A 220 -9.29 -6.49 -15.36
N PRO A 221 -8.48 -6.34 -16.42
CA PRO A 221 -7.31 -7.19 -16.62
C PRO A 221 -6.25 -6.98 -15.53
N HIS A 222 -5.48 -8.01 -15.23
CA HIS A 222 -4.43 -7.99 -14.20
C HIS A 222 -3.42 -6.86 -14.38
N THR A 223 -3.23 -6.36 -15.60
CA THR A 223 -2.29 -5.28 -15.93
C THR A 223 -2.66 -3.94 -15.30
N ILE A 224 -3.96 -3.66 -15.14
CA ILE A 224 -4.45 -2.40 -14.57
C ILE A 224 -4.83 -2.52 -13.09
N THR A 225 -4.97 -3.74 -12.56
CA THR A 225 -5.32 -3.95 -11.14
C THR A 225 -4.10 -3.83 -10.23
N LYS A 226 -4.29 -3.25 -9.03
CA LYS A 226 -3.22 -3.12 -8.03
C LYS A 226 -2.70 -4.49 -7.57
N THR A 227 -3.57 -5.48 -7.50
CA THR A 227 -3.26 -6.82 -6.98
C THR A 227 -2.75 -7.80 -8.03
N ALA A 228 -2.62 -7.36 -9.29
CA ALA A 228 -2.26 -8.19 -10.43
C ALA A 228 -3.16 -9.45 -10.58
N VAL A 229 -4.45 -9.31 -10.29
CA VAL A 229 -5.48 -10.34 -10.50
C VAL A 229 -6.60 -9.71 -11.30
N SER A 230 -6.99 -10.36 -12.40
CA SER A 230 -8.14 -9.96 -13.20
C SER A 230 -9.43 -10.21 -12.43
N ARG A 231 -10.45 -9.38 -12.70
CA ARG A 231 -11.80 -9.62 -12.17
C ARG A 231 -12.88 -8.96 -13.02
N ASN A 232 -14.08 -9.49 -12.95
CA ASN A 232 -15.28 -8.85 -13.47
C ASN A 232 -15.92 -8.01 -12.35
N VAL A 233 -16.28 -6.78 -12.68
CA VAL A 233 -17.00 -5.87 -11.78
C VAL A 233 -18.43 -5.74 -12.31
N PRO A 234 -19.44 -6.24 -11.59
CA PRO A 234 -20.82 -6.12 -12.01
C PRO A 234 -21.28 -4.65 -11.98
N LEU A 235 -22.16 -4.31 -12.90
CA LEU A 235 -22.75 -2.99 -13.04
C LEU A 235 -24.20 -2.98 -12.58
N SER A 236 -24.56 -2.05 -11.71
CA SER A 236 -25.96 -1.71 -11.43
C SER A 236 -26.59 -1.07 -12.68
N ALA A 237 -27.92 -1.04 -12.75
CA ALA A 237 -28.61 -0.31 -13.83
C ALA A 237 -28.12 1.13 -13.91
N ARG A 238 -27.96 1.78 -12.76
CA ARG A 238 -27.45 3.16 -12.71
C ARG A 238 -26.02 3.30 -13.25
N ALA A 239 -25.15 2.35 -12.94
CA ALA A 239 -23.78 2.37 -13.48
C ALA A 239 -23.77 2.20 -15.01
N VAL A 240 -24.65 1.35 -15.56
CA VAL A 240 -24.83 1.20 -17.02
C VAL A 240 -25.26 2.52 -17.66
N GLU A 241 -26.31 3.17 -17.14
CA GLU A 241 -26.79 4.48 -17.62
C GLU A 241 -25.68 5.53 -17.64
N LEU A 242 -24.92 5.63 -16.55
CA LEU A 242 -23.81 6.59 -16.43
C LEU A 242 -22.71 6.32 -17.47
N ILE A 243 -22.35 5.06 -17.69
CA ILE A 243 -21.29 4.69 -18.63
C ILE A 243 -21.75 4.92 -20.07
N GLN A 244 -23.01 4.64 -20.40
CA GLN A 244 -23.59 4.87 -21.74
C GLN A 244 -23.51 6.33 -22.19
N ARG A 245 -23.46 7.27 -21.26
CA ARG A 245 -23.35 8.72 -21.54
C ARG A 245 -21.95 9.16 -21.95
N LEU A 246 -20.94 8.30 -21.80
CA LEU A 246 -19.54 8.62 -22.12
C LEU A 246 -19.28 8.47 -23.63
N ASP A 247 -18.25 9.16 -24.11
CA ASP A 247 -17.85 9.14 -25.52
C ASP A 247 -17.17 7.81 -25.89
N HIS A 248 -17.86 6.99 -26.66
CA HIS A 248 -17.37 5.67 -27.11
C HIS A 248 -16.24 5.75 -28.16
N ASN A 249 -15.96 6.94 -28.72
CA ASN A 249 -14.87 7.12 -29.68
C ASN A 249 -13.50 7.27 -28.99
N LYS A 250 -13.43 7.23 -27.68
CA LYS A 250 -12.17 7.26 -26.93
C LYS A 250 -11.65 5.83 -26.71
N GLU A 251 -10.33 5.68 -26.58
CA GLU A 251 -9.72 4.38 -26.27
C GLU A 251 -10.14 3.87 -24.90
N THR A 252 -10.16 4.76 -23.89
CA THR A 252 -10.56 4.42 -22.52
C THR A 252 -11.98 4.91 -22.23
N MET A 253 -12.70 4.15 -21.41
CA MET A 253 -14.08 4.41 -21.01
C MET A 253 -14.31 5.85 -20.54
N LEU A 254 -13.48 6.37 -19.66
CA LEU A 254 -13.62 7.75 -19.16
C LEU A 254 -13.07 8.81 -20.14
N GLY A 255 -12.15 8.46 -21.02
CA GLY A 255 -11.46 9.42 -21.87
C GLY A 255 -10.65 10.48 -21.10
N VAL A 256 -10.39 10.25 -19.81
CA VAL A 256 -9.55 11.08 -18.93
C VAL A 256 -8.68 10.20 -18.02
N SER A 257 -7.46 10.66 -17.70
CA SER A 257 -6.54 9.91 -16.86
C SER A 257 -6.93 9.97 -15.37
N ALA A 258 -6.47 8.99 -14.60
CA ALA A 258 -6.64 8.99 -13.15
C ALA A 258 -6.04 10.25 -12.48
N GLY A 259 -4.97 10.83 -13.03
CA GLY A 259 -4.39 12.08 -12.54
C GLY A 259 -5.33 13.27 -12.69
N VAL A 260 -6.02 13.37 -13.85
CA VAL A 260 -7.04 14.39 -14.09
C VAL A 260 -8.20 14.22 -13.12
N VAL A 261 -8.69 12.98 -12.95
CA VAL A 261 -9.76 12.67 -11.97
C VAL A 261 -9.36 13.12 -10.57
N SER A 262 -8.15 12.78 -10.11
CA SER A 262 -7.65 13.16 -8.77
C SER A 262 -7.60 14.67 -8.59
N THR A 263 -7.05 15.38 -9.57
CA THR A 263 -6.83 16.82 -9.46
C THR A 263 -8.16 17.60 -9.48
N MET A 264 -9.06 17.25 -10.41
CA MET A 264 -10.34 17.94 -10.55
C MET A 264 -11.31 17.62 -9.40
N PHE A 265 -11.33 16.36 -8.94
CA PHE A 265 -12.14 15.99 -7.78
C PHE A 265 -11.69 16.74 -6.52
N ARG A 266 -10.38 16.77 -6.25
CA ARG A 266 -9.84 17.53 -5.12
C ARG A 266 -10.19 19.02 -5.19
N LYS A 267 -10.18 19.60 -6.40
CA LYS A 267 -10.59 20.99 -6.59
C LYS A 267 -12.07 21.16 -6.29
N ALA A 268 -12.94 20.27 -6.78
CA ALA A 268 -14.39 20.33 -6.49
C ALA A 268 -14.67 20.19 -4.99
N VAL A 269 -13.96 19.30 -4.29
CA VAL A 269 -14.05 19.16 -2.82
C VAL A 269 -13.70 20.47 -2.12
N ALA A 270 -12.62 21.14 -2.54
CA ALA A 270 -12.22 22.42 -1.99
C ALA A 270 -13.22 23.54 -2.31
N ASP A 271 -13.72 23.59 -3.55
CA ASP A 271 -14.72 24.56 -4.00
C ASP A 271 -16.04 24.44 -3.19
N CYS A 272 -16.39 23.23 -2.73
CA CYS A 272 -17.56 22.97 -1.86
C CYS A 272 -17.28 23.20 -0.36
N GLY A 273 -16.06 23.49 0.05
CA GLY A 273 -15.69 23.58 1.47
C GLY A 273 -15.80 22.26 2.25
N ILE A 274 -15.80 21.12 1.55
CA ILE A 274 -15.90 19.80 2.16
C ILE A 274 -14.52 19.42 2.75
N GLU A 275 -14.49 19.13 4.04
CA GLU A 275 -13.26 18.75 4.70
C GLU A 275 -12.99 17.24 4.62
N ASP A 276 -11.72 16.89 4.58
CA ASP A 276 -11.23 15.52 4.70
C ASP A 276 -11.96 14.52 3.76
N LEU A 277 -12.17 14.89 2.49
CA LEU A 277 -12.75 14.02 1.47
C LEU A 277 -11.77 13.82 0.32
N THR A 278 -11.58 12.56 -0.07
CA THR A 278 -10.76 12.16 -1.22
C THR A 278 -11.57 11.29 -2.18
N PHE A 279 -11.15 11.18 -3.44
CA PHE A 279 -11.81 10.27 -4.39
C PHE A 279 -11.82 8.82 -3.89
N HIS A 280 -10.82 8.40 -3.10
CA HIS A 280 -10.77 7.03 -2.58
C HIS A 280 -11.90 6.70 -1.60
N ASP A 281 -12.47 7.71 -0.97
CA ASP A 281 -13.60 7.54 -0.04
C ASP A 281 -14.89 7.11 -0.78
N SER A 282 -15.01 7.37 -2.11
CA SER A 282 -16.08 6.80 -2.92
C SER A 282 -16.05 5.27 -2.92
N ARG A 283 -14.86 4.68 -2.96
CA ARG A 283 -14.73 3.23 -2.86
C ARG A 283 -15.08 2.70 -1.47
N HIS A 284 -14.72 3.44 -0.40
CA HIS A 284 -15.10 3.09 0.96
C HIS A 284 -16.63 3.11 1.10
N GLU A 285 -17.27 4.18 0.65
CA GLU A 285 -18.73 4.34 0.63
C GLU A 285 -19.41 3.23 -0.16
N ALA A 286 -18.96 2.99 -1.40
CA ALA A 286 -19.47 1.92 -2.26
C ALA A 286 -19.32 0.52 -1.61
N THR A 287 -18.16 0.24 -1.00
CA THR A 287 -17.93 -1.04 -0.33
C THR A 287 -18.90 -1.22 0.84
N THR A 288 -19.17 -0.16 1.61
CA THR A 288 -20.15 -0.18 2.70
C THR A 288 -21.58 -0.43 2.18
N ARG A 289 -21.99 0.27 1.10
CA ARG A 289 -23.30 0.07 0.47
C ARG A 289 -23.47 -1.34 -0.07
N LEU A 290 -22.43 -1.89 -0.72
CA LEU A 290 -22.42 -3.24 -1.26
C LEU A 290 -22.37 -4.32 -0.17
N ALA A 291 -21.74 -4.07 0.98
CA ALA A 291 -21.72 -4.99 2.12
C ALA A 291 -23.13 -5.25 2.69
N GLY A 292 -24.04 -4.27 2.56
CA GLY A 292 -25.47 -4.48 2.91
C GLY A 292 -26.25 -5.35 1.91
N LYS A 293 -25.69 -5.62 0.73
CA LYS A 293 -26.36 -6.35 -0.35
C LYS A 293 -25.69 -7.69 -0.71
N LEU A 294 -24.39 -7.81 -0.49
CA LEU A 294 -23.57 -8.94 -0.91
C LEU A 294 -23.00 -9.67 0.30
N GLN A 295 -22.84 -10.98 0.16
CA GLN A 295 -22.06 -11.76 1.14
C GLN A 295 -20.55 -11.42 1.02
N VAL A 296 -19.81 -11.65 2.10
CA VAL A 296 -18.40 -11.23 2.21
C VAL A 296 -17.50 -11.77 1.09
N LEU A 297 -17.74 -13.00 0.62
CA LEU A 297 -16.95 -13.60 -0.46
C LEU A 297 -17.24 -12.94 -1.82
N ASP A 298 -18.49 -12.61 -2.09
CA ASP A 298 -18.88 -11.94 -3.32
C ASP A 298 -18.40 -10.48 -3.31
N LEU A 299 -18.52 -9.81 -2.17
CA LEU A 299 -17.95 -8.47 -2.00
C LEU A 299 -16.43 -8.48 -2.20
N ALA A 300 -15.71 -9.49 -1.70
CA ALA A 300 -14.28 -9.65 -1.91
C ALA A 300 -13.92 -9.79 -3.39
N ARG A 301 -14.71 -10.59 -4.14
CA ARG A 301 -14.54 -10.78 -5.60
C ARG A 301 -14.76 -9.48 -6.36
N VAL A 302 -15.88 -8.79 -6.12
CA VAL A 302 -16.24 -7.53 -6.78
C VAL A 302 -15.20 -6.45 -6.52
N THR A 303 -14.84 -6.24 -5.26
CA THR A 303 -13.91 -5.17 -4.85
C THR A 303 -12.44 -5.53 -5.06
N GLY A 304 -12.12 -6.82 -5.24
CA GLY A 304 -10.76 -7.33 -5.41
C GLY A 304 -9.91 -7.27 -4.14
N HIS A 305 -10.52 -7.55 -2.98
CA HIS A 305 -9.81 -7.75 -1.72
C HIS A 305 -9.29 -9.19 -1.64
N ARG A 306 -8.00 -9.36 -1.37
CA ARG A 306 -7.37 -10.67 -1.16
C ARG A 306 -7.46 -11.15 0.29
N ASP A 307 -7.47 -10.20 1.21
CA ASP A 307 -7.58 -10.46 2.64
C ASP A 307 -8.99 -10.03 3.10
N ILE A 308 -9.80 -11.02 3.44
CA ILE A 308 -11.18 -10.84 3.90
C ILE A 308 -11.22 -10.01 5.20
N LYS A 309 -10.17 -10.05 6.00
CA LYS A 309 -10.07 -9.22 7.23
C LYS A 309 -10.23 -7.74 6.94
N GLN A 310 -9.82 -7.27 5.75
CA GLN A 310 -10.00 -5.88 5.33
C GLN A 310 -11.47 -5.52 5.09
N LEU A 311 -12.34 -6.52 4.89
CA LEU A 311 -13.78 -6.31 4.71
C LEU A 311 -14.56 -6.42 6.01
N MET A 312 -13.99 -6.94 7.07
CA MET A 312 -14.68 -7.11 8.36
C MET A 312 -15.21 -5.77 8.92
N THR A 313 -14.54 -4.66 8.61
CA THR A 313 -14.99 -3.32 9.00
C THR A 313 -16.31 -2.88 8.37
N TYR A 314 -16.76 -3.55 7.29
CA TYR A 314 -18.01 -3.24 6.60
C TYR A 314 -19.17 -4.14 7.01
N TYR A 315 -18.91 -5.20 7.79
CA TYR A 315 -19.91 -6.17 8.28
C TYR A 315 -20.09 -6.03 9.80
N ASN A 316 -20.51 -4.85 10.23
CA ASN A 316 -20.75 -4.53 11.66
C ASN A 316 -22.22 -4.63 12.01
N LYS A 317 -22.88 -5.76 11.66
CA LYS A 317 -24.25 -6.04 12.12
C LYS A 317 -24.24 -6.24 13.63
N ASP A 318 -25.20 -5.64 14.31
CA ASP A 318 -25.36 -5.88 15.74
C ASP A 318 -25.96 -7.28 16.03
N ALA A 319 -25.98 -7.69 17.29
CA ALA A 319 -26.46 -9.01 17.66
C ALA A 319 -27.97 -9.22 17.35
N ARG A 320 -28.76 -8.15 17.27
CA ARG A 320 -30.19 -8.23 16.93
C ARG A 320 -30.37 -8.49 15.45
N GLU A 321 -29.66 -7.70 14.62
CA GLU A 321 -29.65 -7.93 13.16
C GLU A 321 -29.15 -9.34 12.77
N LEU A 322 -28.24 -9.91 13.58
CA LEU A 322 -27.79 -11.28 13.39
C LEU A 322 -28.82 -12.31 13.85
N ALA A 323 -29.54 -12.03 14.95
CA ALA A 323 -30.61 -12.90 15.45
C ALA A 323 -31.76 -13.03 14.44
N ASP A 324 -32.07 -11.97 13.70
CA ASP A 324 -33.08 -11.96 12.65
C ASP A 324 -32.74 -12.84 11.44
N LEU A 325 -31.49 -13.31 11.36
CA LEU A 325 -31.02 -14.21 10.31
C LEU A 325 -31.00 -15.70 10.71
N LEU A 326 -31.22 -16.00 12.01
CA LEU A 326 -31.26 -17.35 12.58
C LEU A 326 -32.67 -17.88 12.66
#